data_341270c0c3f49805eb34eca2683ddaed
#
_entry.id   341270c0c3f49805eb34eca2683ddaed
#
_cell.length_a   1.000
_cell.length_b   1.000
_cell.length_c   1.000
_cell.angle_alpha   90.00
_cell.angle_beta   90.00
_cell.angle_gamma   90.00
#
_symmetry.space_group_name_H-M   'P 1'
#
loop_
_entity.id
_entity.type
_entity.pdbx_description
1 polymer ?
#
loop_
_entity_poly.entity_id
_entity_poly.type
_entity_poly.pdbx_seq_one_letter_code
_entity_poly.pdbx_strand_id
1 'polypeptide(L)'
;MNKCIISSLSKVVLVFTLITSSFYSYAQSAEDKGLAIAKERKLRDTGWGDSTGNLSMILRNAQGEEVERKIRLKSLEMVDDGDKGLTIFDQPLDVKGTAFLSFSHALKPDDQWMFLPKLSKVKRIRSRNKSGPFMGSEFAFEDMSSFEIEKYNFKHLRDETFEGQASFVSEQVPIDKDSGYSKQITWVDKKHYRVLKVEFYDRKGSLLKELINYEFTLYLHKFWRPMRIEMFNEQNGKSTDLVTHELSFNTGLTDSDFNKGTLKNVR
;
A
#
# COMPACT_ATOMS: atom_id res chain seq x y z
N MET A 1 32.77 -75.81 61.65
CA MET A 1 32.56 -75.74 60.19
C MET A 1 31.55 -74.68 59.88
N ASN A 2 31.94 -73.44 59.67
CA ASN A 2 31.03 -72.36 59.26
C ASN A 2 31.64 -71.62 58.10
N LYS A 3 30.97 -71.67 57.00
CA LYS A 3 31.32 -70.97 55.78
C LYS A 3 30.74 -69.57 55.83
N CYS A 4 31.62 -68.59 55.77
CA CYS A 4 31.26 -67.19 55.66
C CYS A 4 30.97 -66.87 54.17
N ILE A 5 29.78 -66.30 53.89
CA ILE A 5 29.35 -65.83 52.57
C ILE A 5 29.51 -64.32 52.54
N ILE A 6 30.44 -63.82 51.78
CA ILE A 6 30.64 -62.41 51.53
C ILE A 6 29.75 -61.99 50.37
N SER A 7 28.75 -61.14 50.64
CA SER A 7 27.93 -60.54 49.61
C SER A 7 28.55 -59.25 49.06
N SER A 8 28.89 -59.24 47.80
CA SER A 8 29.42 -58.10 47.08
C SER A 8 28.24 -57.16 46.68
N LEU A 9 28.19 -55.94 47.22
CA LEU A 9 27.26 -54.89 46.82
C LEU A 9 27.85 -54.11 45.64
N SER A 10 27.36 -54.34 44.46
CA SER A 10 27.65 -53.51 43.27
C SER A 10 26.90 -52.18 43.38
N LYS A 11 27.63 -51.07 43.52
CA LYS A 11 27.10 -49.73 43.41
C LYS A 11 26.95 -49.35 41.93
N VAL A 12 25.73 -49.32 41.42
CA VAL A 12 25.42 -48.74 40.10
C VAL A 12 25.32 -47.21 40.29
N VAL A 13 26.32 -46.51 39.76
CA VAL A 13 26.29 -45.03 39.64
C VAL A 13 25.53 -44.66 38.38
N LEU A 14 24.31 -44.18 38.56
CA LEU A 14 23.47 -43.67 37.46
C LEU A 14 23.93 -42.24 37.15
N VAL A 15 24.69 -42.05 36.06
CA VAL A 15 25.07 -40.72 35.55
C VAL A 15 23.90 -40.16 34.79
N PHE A 16 23.17 -39.23 35.39
CA PHE A 16 22.12 -38.46 34.71
C PHE A 16 22.79 -37.34 33.88
N THR A 17 22.96 -37.55 32.57
CA THR A 17 23.43 -36.53 31.63
C THR A 17 22.26 -35.60 31.36
N LEU A 18 22.22 -34.41 31.97
CA LEU A 18 21.30 -33.33 31.63
C LEU A 18 21.69 -32.81 30.23
N ILE A 19 20.94 -33.20 29.20
CA ILE A 19 21.00 -32.58 27.88
C ILE A 19 20.24 -31.24 27.99
N THR A 20 20.95 -30.16 28.24
CA THR A 20 20.40 -28.80 28.07
C THR A 20 20.28 -28.49 26.61
N SER A 21 19.13 -28.77 26.01
CA SER A 21 18.77 -28.28 24.69
C SER A 21 18.63 -26.75 24.75
N SER A 22 19.69 -26.06 24.36
CA SER A 22 19.66 -24.60 24.14
C SER A 22 18.72 -24.31 22.98
N PHE A 23 17.49 -23.89 23.27
CA PHE A 23 16.61 -23.31 22.26
C PHE A 23 17.21 -21.95 21.87
N TYR A 24 17.96 -21.94 20.76
CA TYR A 24 18.29 -20.70 20.10
C TYR A 24 16.99 -20.10 19.55
N SER A 25 16.37 -19.21 20.31
CA SER A 25 15.34 -18.34 19.79
C SER A 25 16.03 -17.40 18.79
N TYR A 26 15.94 -17.71 17.51
CA TYR A 26 16.32 -16.74 16.48
C TYR A 26 15.35 -15.57 16.60
N ALA A 27 15.81 -14.48 17.18
CA ALA A 27 15.06 -13.23 17.14
C ALA A 27 14.86 -12.87 15.65
N GLN A 28 13.62 -12.75 15.23
CA GLN A 28 13.27 -12.33 13.86
C GLN A 28 13.94 -10.97 13.59
N SER A 29 14.64 -10.83 12.46
CA SER A 29 15.25 -9.56 12.09
C SER A 29 14.19 -8.47 11.89
N ALA A 30 14.58 -7.19 12.00
CA ALA A 30 13.68 -6.09 11.75
C ALA A 30 13.19 -6.08 10.30
N GLU A 31 14.03 -6.52 9.37
CA GLU A 31 13.73 -6.68 7.96
C GLU A 31 12.73 -7.82 7.73
N ASP A 32 12.95 -8.99 8.32
CA ASP A 32 12.01 -10.12 8.22
C ASP A 32 10.65 -9.77 8.84
N LYS A 33 10.63 -9.07 9.98
CA LYS A 33 9.39 -8.61 10.61
C LYS A 33 8.66 -7.60 9.72
N GLY A 34 9.38 -6.64 9.13
CA GLY A 34 8.81 -5.66 8.20
C GLY A 34 8.20 -6.32 6.97
N LEU A 35 8.93 -7.28 6.37
CA LEU A 35 8.43 -8.06 5.23
C LEU A 35 7.21 -8.92 5.61
N ALA A 36 7.21 -9.54 6.79
CA ALA A 36 6.07 -10.34 7.25
C ALA A 36 4.80 -9.48 7.42
N ILE A 37 4.92 -8.25 7.96
CA ILE A 37 3.82 -7.29 8.08
C ILE A 37 3.29 -6.90 6.68
N ALA A 38 4.18 -6.63 5.73
CA ALA A 38 3.80 -6.29 4.35
C ALA A 38 3.08 -7.45 3.65
N LYS A 39 3.56 -8.70 3.83
CA LYS A 39 2.91 -9.91 3.28
C LYS A 39 1.53 -10.14 3.87
N GLU A 40 1.37 -10.02 5.18
CA GLU A 40 0.07 -10.17 5.82
C GLU A 40 -0.92 -9.10 5.38
N ARG A 41 -0.46 -7.84 5.26
CA ARG A 41 -1.27 -6.75 4.69
C ARG A 41 -1.75 -7.08 3.28
N LYS A 42 -0.86 -7.53 2.37
CA LYS A 42 -1.23 -7.89 0.98
C LYS A 42 -2.20 -9.07 0.97
N LEU A 43 -1.94 -10.11 1.77
CA LEU A 43 -2.81 -11.30 1.86
C LEU A 43 -4.24 -10.93 2.31
N ARG A 44 -4.39 -10.04 3.29
CA ARG A 44 -5.71 -9.59 3.76
C ARG A 44 -6.45 -8.75 2.73
N ASP A 45 -5.73 -8.11 1.83
CA ASP A 45 -6.28 -7.28 0.77
C ASP A 45 -6.33 -7.97 -0.60
N THR A 46 -6.28 -9.29 -0.63
CA THR A 46 -6.37 -10.12 -1.85
C THR A 46 -7.72 -10.84 -1.92
N GLY A 47 -8.30 -10.91 -3.14
CA GLY A 47 -9.56 -11.61 -3.45
C GLY A 47 -10.78 -10.69 -3.50
N TRP A 48 -10.61 -9.37 -3.72
CA TRP A 48 -11.71 -8.41 -3.84
C TRP A 48 -12.31 -8.33 -5.26
N GLY A 49 -11.60 -8.83 -6.28
CA GLY A 49 -12.07 -9.00 -7.66
C GLY A 49 -12.11 -7.69 -8.44
N ASP A 50 -13.25 -7.03 -8.48
CA ASP A 50 -13.42 -5.75 -9.17
C ASP A 50 -14.22 -4.76 -8.32
N SER A 51 -14.04 -3.47 -8.61
CA SER A 51 -14.81 -2.41 -7.95
C SER A 51 -15.01 -1.19 -8.84
N THR A 52 -16.12 -0.47 -8.56
CA THR A 52 -16.39 0.86 -9.11
C THR A 52 -16.68 1.84 -7.98
N GLY A 53 -16.29 3.09 -8.17
CA GLY A 53 -16.52 4.12 -7.14
C GLY A 53 -16.74 5.51 -7.72
N ASN A 54 -17.46 6.34 -6.97
CA ASN A 54 -17.62 7.77 -7.20
C ASN A 54 -16.95 8.55 -6.07
N LEU A 55 -16.01 9.43 -6.42
CA LEU A 55 -15.18 10.15 -5.46
C LEU A 55 -15.15 11.64 -5.78
N SER A 56 -14.88 12.43 -4.75
CA SER A 56 -14.40 13.80 -4.89
C SER A 56 -12.91 13.86 -4.60
N MET A 57 -12.18 14.55 -5.47
CA MET A 57 -10.81 14.96 -5.21
C MET A 57 -10.81 16.47 -4.93
N ILE A 58 -10.51 16.86 -3.71
CA ILE A 58 -10.51 18.25 -3.24
C ILE A 58 -9.07 18.71 -3.10
N LEU A 59 -8.66 19.63 -3.96
CA LEU A 59 -7.31 20.21 -3.95
C LEU A 59 -7.34 21.52 -3.19
N ARG A 60 -6.43 21.72 -2.24
CA ARG A 60 -6.27 22.97 -1.49
C ARG A 60 -4.89 23.55 -1.70
N ASN A 61 -4.83 24.86 -1.98
CA ASN A 61 -3.56 25.57 -1.99
C ASN A 61 -3.14 25.95 -0.54
N ALA A 62 -1.96 26.55 -0.38
CA ALA A 62 -1.44 26.97 0.93
C ALA A 62 -2.30 28.06 1.61
N GLN A 63 -3.16 28.76 0.88
CA GLN A 63 -4.09 29.77 1.38
C GLN A 63 -5.45 29.19 1.75
N GLY A 64 -5.67 27.86 1.51
CA GLY A 64 -6.92 27.19 1.80
C GLY A 64 -7.97 27.30 0.70
N GLU A 65 -7.64 27.89 -0.46
CA GLU A 65 -8.57 27.90 -1.60
C GLU A 65 -8.73 26.50 -2.18
N GLU A 66 -9.98 26.13 -2.47
CA GLU A 66 -10.34 24.76 -2.85
C GLU A 66 -10.78 24.66 -4.31
N VAL A 67 -10.40 23.54 -4.93
CA VAL A 67 -10.96 23.09 -6.22
C VAL A 67 -11.40 21.65 -6.06
N GLU A 68 -12.69 21.38 -6.28
CA GLU A 68 -13.24 20.03 -6.25
C GLU A 68 -13.32 19.44 -7.65
N ARG A 69 -12.98 18.14 -7.78
CA ARG A 69 -13.14 17.35 -8.99
C ARG A 69 -13.96 16.11 -8.68
N LYS A 70 -14.99 15.86 -9.48
CA LYS A 70 -15.75 14.60 -9.42
C LYS A 70 -15.07 13.59 -10.33
N ILE A 71 -14.81 12.42 -9.78
CA ILE A 71 -14.12 11.34 -10.47
C ILE A 71 -14.87 10.03 -10.31
N ARG A 72 -14.83 9.22 -11.35
CA ARG A 72 -15.22 7.81 -11.29
C ARG A 72 -13.98 6.94 -11.32
N LEU A 73 -13.99 5.92 -10.49
CA LEU A 73 -12.92 4.94 -10.40
C LEU A 73 -13.43 3.56 -10.81
N LYS A 74 -12.64 2.83 -11.60
CA LYS A 74 -12.81 1.41 -11.87
C LYS A 74 -11.51 0.72 -11.49
N SER A 75 -11.59 -0.41 -10.81
CA SER A 75 -10.43 -1.20 -10.43
C SER A 75 -10.67 -2.67 -10.67
N LEU A 76 -9.65 -3.37 -11.12
CA LEU A 76 -9.66 -4.81 -11.36
C LEU A 76 -8.43 -5.44 -10.70
N GLU A 77 -8.69 -6.37 -9.82
CA GLU A 77 -7.65 -7.17 -9.18
C GLU A 77 -7.08 -8.18 -10.18
N MET A 78 -5.75 -8.30 -10.19
CA MET A 78 -5.05 -9.27 -11.02
C MET A 78 -4.39 -10.33 -10.14
N VAL A 79 -4.51 -11.61 -10.53
CA VAL A 79 -4.05 -12.74 -9.69
C VAL A 79 -2.52 -12.87 -9.67
N ASP A 80 -1.86 -12.65 -10.81
CA ASP A 80 -0.42 -12.95 -10.98
C ASP A 80 0.43 -11.71 -11.25
N ASP A 81 -0.16 -10.52 -11.14
CA ASP A 81 0.52 -9.23 -11.37
C ASP A 81 -0.17 -8.14 -10.53
N GLY A 82 0.26 -6.89 -10.66
CA GLY A 82 -0.39 -5.76 -10.02
C GLY A 82 -1.71 -5.38 -10.70
N ASP A 83 -2.57 -4.69 -9.94
CA ASP A 83 -3.94 -4.38 -10.34
C ASP A 83 -4.04 -3.37 -11.48
N LYS A 84 -5.21 -3.32 -12.13
CA LYS A 84 -5.57 -2.32 -13.13
C LYS A 84 -6.50 -1.28 -12.54
N GLY A 85 -6.24 -0.01 -12.86
CA GLY A 85 -7.05 1.12 -12.44
C GLY A 85 -7.41 2.02 -13.61
N LEU A 86 -8.64 2.53 -13.61
CA LEU A 86 -9.11 3.54 -14.55
C LEU A 86 -9.81 4.67 -13.79
N THR A 87 -9.24 5.86 -13.83
CA THR A 87 -9.79 7.07 -13.22
C THR A 87 -10.32 8.00 -14.30
N ILE A 88 -11.57 8.44 -14.16
CA ILE A 88 -12.25 9.30 -15.15
C ILE A 88 -12.71 10.57 -14.44
N PHE A 89 -12.35 11.73 -14.99
CA PHE A 89 -12.74 13.03 -14.46
C PHE A 89 -14.04 13.49 -15.12
N ASP A 90 -15.08 13.73 -14.32
CA ASP A 90 -16.41 14.16 -14.80
C ASP A 90 -16.63 15.66 -14.61
N GLN A 91 -16.01 16.26 -13.59
CA GLN A 91 -16.11 17.69 -13.27
C GLN A 91 -14.78 18.21 -12.72
N PRO A 92 -14.52 19.52 -12.84
CA PRO A 92 -15.21 20.53 -13.65
C PRO A 92 -14.93 20.38 -15.15
N LEU A 93 -15.51 21.28 -15.99
CA LEU A 93 -15.43 21.21 -17.44
C LEU A 93 -13.99 21.24 -18.02
N ASP A 94 -13.07 21.88 -17.32
CA ASP A 94 -11.66 22.00 -17.76
C ASP A 94 -10.91 20.66 -17.76
N VAL A 95 -11.31 19.71 -16.90
CA VAL A 95 -10.75 18.36 -16.79
C VAL A 95 -11.72 17.27 -17.27
N LYS A 96 -12.97 17.60 -17.57
CA LYS A 96 -14.01 16.65 -17.95
C LYS A 96 -13.56 15.77 -19.10
N GLY A 97 -13.75 14.44 -18.97
CA GLY A 97 -13.36 13.43 -19.95
C GLY A 97 -11.87 13.10 -19.93
N THR A 98 -11.06 13.74 -19.08
CA THR A 98 -9.71 13.24 -18.80
C THR A 98 -9.82 11.86 -18.21
N ALA A 99 -9.02 10.92 -18.71
CA ALA A 99 -9.00 9.55 -18.21
C ALA A 99 -7.55 9.10 -17.98
N PHE A 100 -7.33 8.45 -16.85
CA PHE A 100 -6.04 7.87 -16.48
C PHE A 100 -6.17 6.37 -16.31
N LEU A 101 -5.38 5.62 -17.05
CA LEU A 101 -5.31 4.16 -17.04
C LEU A 101 -3.96 3.75 -16.44
N SER A 102 -3.99 2.90 -15.43
CA SER A 102 -2.81 2.33 -14.78
C SER A 102 -2.86 0.81 -14.77
N PHE A 103 -1.78 0.18 -15.19
CA PHE A 103 -1.50 -1.23 -14.97
C PHE A 103 -0.29 -1.31 -14.05
N SER A 104 -0.53 -1.70 -12.82
CA SER A 104 0.53 -1.97 -11.87
C SER A 104 1.20 -3.29 -12.21
N HIS A 105 2.48 -3.42 -11.88
CA HIS A 105 3.23 -4.65 -12.10
C HIS A 105 4.11 -4.94 -10.90
N ALA A 106 4.19 -6.21 -10.51
CA ALA A 106 5.01 -6.62 -9.37
C ALA A 106 6.52 -6.52 -9.66
N LEU A 107 6.94 -6.98 -10.85
CA LEU A 107 8.36 -7.20 -11.18
C LEU A 107 8.93 -6.23 -12.23
N LYS A 108 8.14 -5.33 -12.77
CA LYS A 108 8.56 -4.36 -13.79
C LYS A 108 7.92 -2.99 -13.54
N PRO A 109 8.37 -1.92 -14.20
CA PRO A 109 7.75 -0.61 -14.11
C PRO A 109 6.28 -0.65 -14.57
N ASP A 110 5.44 0.15 -13.90
CA ASP A 110 4.03 0.28 -14.21
C ASP A 110 3.81 0.87 -15.61
N ASP A 111 2.73 0.46 -16.24
CA ASP A 111 2.27 1.05 -17.48
C ASP A 111 1.13 2.02 -17.19
N GLN A 112 1.35 3.30 -17.48
CA GLN A 112 0.40 4.36 -17.18
C GLN A 112 0.15 5.24 -18.41
N TRP A 113 -1.12 5.54 -18.68
CA TRP A 113 -1.53 6.41 -19.79
C TRP A 113 -2.57 7.41 -19.32
N MET A 114 -2.48 8.61 -19.88
CA MET A 114 -3.45 9.67 -19.67
C MET A 114 -4.03 10.13 -20.98
N PHE A 115 -5.34 10.11 -21.11
CA PHE A 115 -6.07 10.76 -22.19
C PHE A 115 -6.40 12.20 -21.79
N LEU A 116 -6.05 13.14 -22.65
CA LEU A 116 -6.30 14.56 -22.49
C LEU A 116 -7.27 15.02 -23.58
N PRO A 117 -8.56 15.24 -23.28
CA PRO A 117 -9.59 15.58 -24.28
C PRO A 117 -9.25 16.80 -25.11
N LYS A 118 -8.79 17.89 -24.48
CA LYS A 118 -8.41 19.13 -25.16
C LYS A 118 -7.31 18.94 -26.21
N LEU A 119 -6.50 17.91 -26.08
CA LEU A 119 -5.44 17.58 -27.03
C LEU A 119 -5.82 16.42 -27.94
N SER A 120 -6.94 15.76 -27.67
CA SER A 120 -7.38 14.50 -28.31
C SER A 120 -6.26 13.43 -28.37
N LYS A 121 -5.42 13.39 -27.33
CA LYS A 121 -4.22 12.52 -27.30
C LYS A 121 -4.17 11.65 -26.05
N VAL A 122 -3.75 10.40 -26.25
CA VAL A 122 -3.32 9.50 -25.18
C VAL A 122 -1.80 9.65 -25.02
N LYS A 123 -1.34 10.04 -23.83
CA LYS A 123 0.08 10.16 -23.48
C LYS A 123 0.47 9.05 -22.51
N ARG A 124 1.58 8.38 -22.76
CA ARG A 124 2.18 7.45 -21.79
C ARG A 124 2.96 8.26 -20.73
N ILE A 125 2.75 7.95 -19.47
CA ILE A 125 3.57 8.45 -18.36
C ILE A 125 4.82 7.57 -18.33
N ARG A 126 5.98 8.18 -18.55
CA ARG A 126 7.26 7.46 -18.49
C ARG A 126 7.67 7.25 -17.04
N SER A 127 8.35 6.16 -16.72
CA SER A 127 8.80 5.83 -15.36
C SER A 127 9.54 6.97 -14.68
N ARG A 128 10.44 7.67 -15.38
CA ARG A 128 11.16 8.84 -14.85
C ARG A 128 10.26 10.04 -14.48
N ASN A 129 9.00 10.06 -14.92
CA ASN A 129 8.03 11.13 -14.64
C ASN A 129 6.97 10.70 -13.61
N LYS A 130 7.08 9.49 -13.07
CA LYS A 130 6.08 8.95 -12.12
C LYS A 130 6.02 9.70 -10.80
N SER A 131 7.10 10.39 -10.42
CA SER A 131 7.15 11.27 -9.24
C SER A 131 6.48 12.64 -9.45
N GLY A 132 6.01 12.94 -10.67
CA GLY A 132 5.28 14.17 -10.96
C GLY A 132 3.87 14.16 -10.36
N PRO A 133 3.27 15.36 -10.15
CA PRO A 133 1.96 15.47 -9.53
C PRO A 133 0.84 14.93 -10.44
N PHE A 134 -0.01 14.08 -9.88
CA PHE A 134 -1.18 13.55 -10.56
C PHE A 134 -2.26 14.63 -10.69
N MET A 135 -2.47 15.11 -11.90
CA MET A 135 -3.47 16.15 -12.20
C MET A 135 -3.36 17.42 -11.33
N GLY A 136 -2.16 17.77 -10.86
CA GLY A 136 -1.92 18.94 -10.01
C GLY A 136 -2.32 18.76 -8.54
N SER A 137 -2.66 17.54 -8.13
CA SER A 137 -2.88 17.16 -6.73
C SER A 137 -1.55 16.90 -6.01
N GLU A 138 -1.60 16.68 -4.69
CA GLU A 138 -0.44 16.25 -3.91
C GLU A 138 -0.16 14.73 -4.03
N PHE A 139 -1.01 13.98 -4.72
CA PHE A 139 -0.67 12.62 -5.17
C PHE A 139 0.27 12.67 -6.37
N ALA A 140 1.26 11.80 -6.38
CA ALA A 140 2.11 11.56 -7.55
C ALA A 140 1.52 10.44 -8.43
N PHE A 141 1.96 10.33 -9.69
CA PHE A 141 1.55 9.21 -10.54
C PHE A 141 1.93 7.86 -9.95
N GLU A 142 3.03 7.76 -9.20
CA GLU A 142 3.44 6.52 -8.52
C GLU A 142 2.53 6.15 -7.34
N ASP A 143 1.82 7.12 -6.75
CA ASP A 143 0.84 6.86 -5.68
C ASP A 143 -0.48 6.27 -6.23
N MET A 144 -0.67 6.30 -7.54
CA MET A 144 -1.86 5.79 -8.23
C MET A 144 -1.73 4.32 -8.67
N SER A 145 -0.71 3.62 -8.18
CA SER A 145 -0.44 2.21 -8.45
C SER A 145 -0.81 1.34 -7.26
N SER A 146 -1.12 0.05 -7.50
CA SER A 146 -1.33 -0.91 -6.41
C SER A 146 -0.05 -1.17 -5.63
N PHE A 147 -0.24 -1.55 -4.36
CA PHE A 147 0.86 -1.94 -3.49
C PHE A 147 1.37 -3.33 -3.88
N GLU A 148 2.65 -3.41 -4.30
CA GLU A 148 3.34 -4.65 -4.62
C GLU A 148 4.57 -4.81 -3.72
N ILE A 149 4.69 -5.98 -3.10
CA ILE A 149 5.74 -6.27 -2.11
C ILE A 149 7.12 -6.18 -2.76
N GLU A 150 7.23 -6.66 -3.99
CA GLU A 150 8.46 -6.75 -4.77
C GLU A 150 9.07 -5.39 -5.10
N LYS A 151 8.30 -4.32 -4.96
CA LYS A 151 8.76 -2.94 -5.23
C LYS A 151 9.53 -2.30 -4.09
N TYR A 152 9.60 -2.94 -2.92
CA TYR A 152 10.15 -2.33 -1.71
C TYR A 152 11.05 -3.27 -0.92
N ASN A 153 12.04 -2.69 -0.23
CA ASN A 153 12.68 -3.31 0.92
C ASN A 153 11.99 -2.81 2.19
N PHE A 154 11.75 -3.72 3.14
CA PHE A 154 11.00 -3.44 4.35
C PHE A 154 11.88 -3.55 5.58
N LYS A 155 11.54 -2.75 6.61
CA LYS A 155 12.13 -2.83 7.94
C LYS A 155 11.11 -2.41 8.98
N HIS A 156 10.83 -3.27 9.97
CA HIS A 156 10.03 -2.88 11.13
C HIS A 156 10.87 -1.97 12.03
N LEU A 157 10.33 -0.79 12.37
CA LEU A 157 11.04 0.19 13.18
C LEU A 157 10.65 0.08 14.67
N ARG A 158 9.35 0.07 14.95
CA ARG A 158 8.76 0.04 16.28
C ARG A 158 7.29 -0.29 16.26
N ASP A 159 6.75 -0.55 17.43
CA ASP A 159 5.31 -0.58 17.68
C ASP A 159 4.90 0.76 18.30
N GLU A 160 3.75 1.29 17.91
CA GLU A 160 3.27 2.59 18.34
C GLU A 160 1.74 2.61 18.39
N THR A 161 1.14 3.49 19.18
CA THR A 161 -0.30 3.77 19.12
C THR A 161 -0.53 5.02 18.29
N PHE A 162 -1.28 4.90 17.20
CA PHE A 162 -1.70 6.01 16.35
C PHE A 162 -3.23 6.15 16.42
N GLU A 163 -3.73 7.32 16.82
CA GLU A 163 -5.16 7.60 17.00
C GLU A 163 -5.91 6.50 17.80
N GLY A 164 -5.30 6.04 18.90
CA GLY A 164 -5.87 4.99 19.75
C GLY A 164 -5.75 3.57 19.21
N GLN A 165 -5.15 3.36 18.03
CA GLN A 165 -4.97 2.06 17.42
C GLN A 165 -3.52 1.58 17.54
N ALA A 166 -3.32 0.41 18.17
CA ALA A 166 -2.00 -0.24 18.23
C ALA A 166 -1.52 -0.57 16.81
N SER A 167 -0.36 -0.09 16.43
CA SER A 167 0.17 -0.15 15.07
C SER A 167 1.58 -0.67 15.00
N PHE A 168 1.91 -1.32 13.90
CA PHE A 168 3.29 -1.52 13.45
C PHE A 168 3.74 -0.28 12.69
N VAL A 169 4.93 0.23 12.99
CA VAL A 169 5.58 1.28 12.21
C VAL A 169 6.73 0.66 11.45
N SER A 170 6.66 0.73 10.13
CA SER A 170 7.64 0.10 9.24
C SER A 170 8.15 1.09 8.19
N GLU A 171 9.44 1.01 7.90
CA GLU A 171 10.06 1.66 6.76
C GLU A 171 9.91 0.78 5.52
N GLN A 172 9.57 1.39 4.38
CA GLN A 172 9.61 0.78 3.06
C GLN A 172 10.45 1.67 2.12
N VAL A 173 11.50 1.08 1.57
CA VAL A 173 12.42 1.75 0.66
C VAL A 173 12.14 1.28 -0.76
N PRO A 174 11.72 2.16 -1.70
CA PRO A 174 11.49 1.79 -3.08
C PRO A 174 12.77 1.23 -3.73
N ILE A 175 12.65 0.14 -4.49
CA ILE A 175 13.76 -0.45 -5.26
C ILE A 175 13.95 0.31 -6.57
N ASP A 176 12.88 0.90 -7.12
CA ASP A 176 12.92 1.64 -8.37
C ASP A 176 13.65 2.99 -8.19
N LYS A 177 14.76 3.14 -8.90
CA LYS A 177 15.56 4.38 -8.90
C LYS A 177 14.83 5.62 -9.42
N ASP A 178 13.75 5.44 -10.18
CA ASP A 178 12.92 6.52 -10.73
C ASP A 178 11.85 6.98 -9.74
N SER A 179 11.73 6.35 -8.55
CA SER A 179 10.83 6.81 -7.50
C SER A 179 11.16 8.23 -7.04
N GLY A 180 10.16 9.03 -6.76
CA GLY A 180 10.29 10.34 -6.13
C GLY A 180 10.66 10.27 -4.66
N TYR A 181 10.55 9.08 -4.06
CA TYR A 181 10.75 8.87 -2.63
C TYR A 181 12.06 8.14 -2.35
N SER A 182 12.79 8.62 -1.32
CA SER A 182 13.90 7.88 -0.75
C SER A 182 13.42 6.75 0.16
N LYS A 183 12.30 6.97 0.86
CA LYS A 183 11.62 6.00 1.73
C LYS A 183 10.21 6.46 2.05
N GLN A 184 9.43 5.55 2.60
CA GLN A 184 8.14 5.79 3.23
C GLN A 184 8.14 5.18 4.64
N ILE A 185 7.50 5.82 5.61
CA ILE A 185 7.23 5.25 6.93
C ILE A 185 5.73 5.02 7.02
N THR A 186 5.32 3.78 7.33
CA THR A 186 3.93 3.36 7.26
C THR A 186 3.45 2.86 8.61
N TRP A 187 2.31 3.37 9.09
CA TRP A 187 1.58 2.89 10.25
C TRP A 187 0.52 1.91 9.81
N VAL A 188 0.62 0.67 10.24
CA VAL A 188 -0.31 -0.43 9.92
C VAL A 188 -0.94 -0.93 11.21
N ASP A 189 -2.27 -0.86 11.34
CA ASP A 189 -2.94 -1.34 12.56
C ASP A 189 -2.75 -2.85 12.74
N LYS A 190 -2.52 -3.27 13.99
CA LYS A 190 -2.21 -4.66 14.32
C LYS A 190 -3.41 -5.61 14.20
N LYS A 191 -4.62 -5.08 14.24
CA LYS A 191 -5.84 -5.90 14.25
C LYS A 191 -6.29 -6.28 12.85
N HIS A 192 -6.33 -5.31 11.96
CA HIS A 192 -6.88 -5.47 10.61
C HIS A 192 -5.85 -5.30 9.50
N TYR A 193 -4.62 -4.88 9.84
CA TYR A 193 -3.52 -4.59 8.91
C TYR A 193 -3.86 -3.48 7.88
N ARG A 194 -4.73 -2.53 8.29
CA ARG A 194 -5.04 -1.34 7.50
C ARG A 194 -3.90 -0.33 7.62
N VAL A 195 -3.61 0.35 6.55
CA VAL A 195 -2.70 1.50 6.57
C VAL A 195 -3.45 2.69 7.17
N LEU A 196 -2.97 3.22 8.28
CA LEU A 196 -3.57 4.39 8.94
C LEU A 196 -2.89 5.68 8.48
N LYS A 197 -1.55 5.67 8.40
CA LYS A 197 -0.73 6.83 8.02
C LYS A 197 0.46 6.37 7.16
N VAL A 198 0.89 7.24 6.24
CA VAL A 198 2.16 7.10 5.51
C VAL A 198 2.88 8.45 5.48
N GLU A 199 4.13 8.48 5.87
CA GLU A 199 5.04 9.60 5.64
C GLU A 199 5.91 9.30 4.42
N PHE A 200 6.00 10.26 3.51
CA PHE A 200 6.80 10.16 2.29
C PHE A 200 8.00 11.09 2.39
N TYR A 201 9.18 10.55 2.19
CA TYR A 201 10.43 11.29 2.22
C TYR A 201 10.96 11.51 0.80
N ASP A 202 11.32 12.73 0.46
CA ASP A 202 11.84 13.08 -0.85
C ASP A 202 13.24 12.45 -1.11
N ARG A 203 13.78 12.63 -2.31
CA ARG A 203 15.10 12.09 -2.69
C ARG A 203 16.25 12.63 -1.85
N LYS A 204 16.06 13.75 -1.15
CA LYS A 204 17.04 14.34 -0.23
C LYS A 204 16.92 13.80 1.19
N GLY A 205 15.89 12.96 1.45
CA GLY A 205 15.60 12.39 2.75
C GLY A 205 14.81 13.32 3.69
N SER A 206 14.23 14.41 3.16
CA SER A 206 13.36 15.32 3.92
C SER A 206 11.92 14.86 3.83
N LEU A 207 11.14 15.05 4.92
CA LEU A 207 9.71 14.79 4.91
C LEU A 207 9.06 15.67 3.83
N LEU A 208 8.40 15.02 2.88
CA LEU A 208 7.74 15.69 1.75
C LEU A 208 6.27 15.89 2.03
N LYS A 209 5.58 14.79 2.39
CA LYS A 209 4.14 14.78 2.58
C LYS A 209 3.70 13.63 3.48
N GLU A 210 2.51 13.77 4.05
CA GLU A 210 1.84 12.77 4.85
C GLU A 210 0.50 12.38 4.22
N LEU A 211 0.17 11.09 4.30
CA LEU A 211 -1.13 10.55 3.95
C LEU A 211 -1.77 9.98 5.22
N ILE A 212 -3.02 10.33 5.48
CA ILE A 212 -3.81 9.73 6.57
C ILE A 212 -5.11 9.18 6.00
N ASN A 213 -5.45 7.96 6.41
CA ASN A 213 -6.67 7.26 6.00
C ASN A 213 -7.69 7.30 7.14
N TYR A 214 -8.91 7.75 6.82
CA TYR A 214 -10.01 7.91 7.76
C TYR A 214 -11.25 7.13 7.32
N GLU A 215 -12.21 7.00 8.24
CA GLU A 215 -13.57 6.54 7.95
C GLU A 215 -13.62 5.17 7.26
N PHE A 216 -12.90 4.19 7.85
CA PHE A 216 -12.83 2.86 7.25
C PHE A 216 -14.18 2.14 7.25
N THR A 217 -14.58 1.65 6.08
CA THR A 217 -15.76 0.81 5.88
C THR A 217 -15.36 -0.61 5.49
N LEU A 218 -16.04 -1.61 6.05
CA LEU A 218 -15.81 -3.02 5.76
C LEU A 218 -16.70 -3.48 4.60
N TYR A 219 -16.09 -3.96 3.54
CA TYR A 219 -16.76 -4.52 2.36
C TYR A 219 -16.56 -6.03 2.29
N LEU A 220 -17.54 -6.75 1.71
CA LEU A 220 -17.53 -8.20 1.51
C LEU A 220 -17.12 -8.99 2.78
N HIS A 221 -17.41 -8.44 3.97
CA HIS A 221 -17.04 -9.00 5.29
C HIS A 221 -15.52 -9.21 5.49
N LYS A 222 -14.67 -8.67 4.59
CA LYS A 222 -13.22 -8.90 4.62
C LYS A 222 -12.40 -7.63 4.36
N PHE A 223 -12.78 -6.81 3.38
CA PHE A 223 -11.94 -5.74 2.86
C PHE A 223 -12.26 -4.40 3.50
N TRP A 224 -11.29 -3.81 4.16
CA TRP A 224 -11.41 -2.47 4.71
C TRP A 224 -10.99 -1.43 3.68
N ARG A 225 -11.82 -0.42 3.45
CA ARG A 225 -11.52 0.69 2.56
C ARG A 225 -11.68 2.01 3.30
N PRO A 226 -10.69 2.93 3.24
CA PRO A 226 -10.86 4.27 3.74
C PRO A 226 -11.85 5.01 2.84
N MET A 227 -12.83 5.66 3.44
CA MET A 227 -13.78 6.50 2.70
C MET A 227 -13.27 7.92 2.53
N ARG A 228 -12.24 8.31 3.30
CA ARG A 228 -11.54 9.58 3.19
C ARG A 228 -10.04 9.36 3.33
N ILE A 229 -9.29 9.94 2.39
CA ILE A 229 -7.83 9.93 2.36
C ILE A 229 -7.37 11.38 2.28
N GLU A 230 -6.53 11.80 3.21
CA GLU A 230 -5.93 13.14 3.20
C GLU A 230 -4.45 13.02 2.88
N MET A 231 -3.98 13.84 1.92
CA MET A 231 -2.57 14.01 1.60
C MET A 231 -2.19 15.46 1.87
N PHE A 232 -1.31 15.68 2.81
CA PHE A 232 -0.79 17.01 3.14
C PHE A 232 0.70 17.11 2.78
N ASN A 233 1.08 18.17 2.08
CA ASN A 233 2.46 18.43 1.68
C ASN A 233 3.14 19.36 2.67
N GLU A 234 4.08 18.81 3.45
CA GLU A 234 4.81 19.49 4.52
C GLU A 234 5.74 20.60 4.01
N GLN A 235 6.15 20.53 2.75
CA GLN A 235 7.10 21.47 2.19
C GLN A 235 6.45 22.71 1.55
N ASN A 236 5.19 22.61 1.10
CA ASN A 236 4.50 23.70 0.40
C ASN A 236 3.14 24.10 1.00
N GLY A 237 2.68 23.38 2.04
CA GLY A 237 1.41 23.65 2.74
C GLY A 237 0.14 23.36 1.94
N LYS A 238 0.24 22.65 0.80
CA LYS A 238 -0.91 22.22 0.00
C LYS A 238 -1.45 20.88 0.48
N SER A 239 -2.72 20.62 0.21
CA SER A 239 -3.32 19.32 0.51
C SER A 239 -4.22 18.83 -0.62
N THR A 240 -4.53 17.55 -0.58
CA THR A 240 -5.55 16.93 -1.44
C THR A 240 -6.27 15.87 -0.65
N ASP A 241 -7.61 15.94 -0.64
CA ASP A 241 -8.45 14.90 -0.08
C ASP A 241 -9.07 14.08 -1.20
N LEU A 242 -9.16 12.77 -1.00
CA LEU A 242 -10.02 11.88 -1.76
C LEU A 242 -11.16 11.45 -0.84
N VAL A 243 -12.39 11.81 -1.21
CA VAL A 243 -13.61 11.47 -0.47
C VAL A 243 -14.44 10.53 -1.30
N THR A 244 -14.57 9.28 -0.85
CA THR A 244 -15.37 8.24 -1.52
C THR A 244 -16.84 8.40 -1.12
N HIS A 245 -17.74 8.63 -2.08
CA HIS A 245 -19.17 8.75 -1.85
C HIS A 245 -19.88 7.40 -2.05
N GLU A 246 -19.42 6.64 -3.05
CA GLU A 246 -19.97 5.34 -3.39
C GLU A 246 -18.81 4.41 -3.76
N LEU A 247 -18.87 3.17 -3.28
CA LEU A 247 -17.93 2.11 -3.64
C LEU A 247 -18.69 0.79 -3.69
N SER A 248 -18.61 0.11 -4.83
CA SER A 248 -19.26 -1.18 -5.07
C SER A 248 -18.25 -2.19 -5.58
N PHE A 249 -18.36 -3.43 -5.11
CA PHE A 249 -17.55 -4.56 -5.54
C PHE A 249 -18.38 -5.55 -6.35
N ASN A 250 -17.70 -6.43 -7.08
CA ASN A 250 -18.33 -7.45 -7.93
C ASN A 250 -19.28 -6.80 -8.97
N THR A 251 -18.81 -5.73 -9.61
CA THR A 251 -19.57 -4.96 -10.59
C THR A 251 -19.51 -5.55 -12.00
N GLY A 252 -18.75 -6.65 -12.16
CA GLY A 252 -18.62 -7.39 -13.41
C GLY A 252 -17.60 -6.80 -14.38
N LEU A 253 -16.65 -6.00 -13.88
CA LEU A 253 -15.55 -5.51 -14.73
C LEU A 253 -14.64 -6.66 -15.15
N THR A 254 -14.14 -6.54 -16.35
CA THR A 254 -13.23 -7.50 -16.98
C THR A 254 -12.00 -6.80 -17.54
N ASP A 255 -11.02 -7.54 -17.96
CA ASP A 255 -9.79 -7.00 -18.58
C ASP A 255 -10.09 -6.08 -19.78
N SER A 256 -11.17 -6.33 -20.51
CA SER A 256 -11.59 -5.52 -21.68
C SER A 256 -12.00 -4.09 -21.31
N ASP A 257 -12.41 -3.84 -20.06
CA ASP A 257 -12.77 -2.50 -19.57
C ASP A 257 -11.54 -1.58 -19.40
N PHE A 258 -10.35 -2.18 -19.34
CA PHE A 258 -9.08 -1.51 -19.12
C PHE A 258 -8.23 -1.49 -20.39
N ASN A 259 -8.71 -0.79 -21.42
CA ASN A 259 -8.09 -0.79 -22.74
C ASN A 259 -7.58 0.59 -23.14
N LYS A 260 -6.26 0.69 -23.37
CA LYS A 260 -5.62 1.92 -23.86
C LYS A 260 -6.24 2.43 -25.17
N GLY A 261 -6.63 1.53 -26.08
CA GLY A 261 -7.23 1.88 -27.38
C GLY A 261 -8.57 2.59 -27.27
N THR A 262 -9.35 2.25 -26.23
CA THR A 262 -10.68 2.82 -25.96
C THR A 262 -10.65 3.98 -24.99
N LEU A 263 -9.49 4.32 -24.41
CA LEU A 263 -9.35 5.34 -23.38
C LEU A 263 -9.92 6.72 -23.80
N LYS A 264 -9.83 7.06 -25.08
CA LYS A 264 -10.41 8.28 -25.66
C LYS A 264 -11.94 8.27 -25.76
N ASN A 265 -12.57 7.10 -25.64
CA ASN A 265 -14.02 6.90 -25.77
C ASN A 265 -14.71 6.71 -24.40
N VAL A 266 -13.96 6.74 -23.33
CA VAL A 266 -14.48 6.61 -21.96
C VAL A 266 -15.30 7.88 -21.65
N ARG A 267 -16.60 7.72 -21.39
CA ARG A 267 -17.55 8.78 -21.07
C ARG A 267 -18.17 8.56 -19.69
#